data_8cf9b5ef3f32b7257fdc855562698eae
#
_entry.id   8cf9b5ef3f32b7257fdc855562698eae
#
_cell.length_a   1.000
_cell.length_b   1.000
_cell.length_c   1.000
_cell.angle_alpha   90.00
_cell.angle_beta   90.00
_cell.angle_gamma   90.00
#
_symmetry.space_group_name_H-M   'P 1'
#
loop_
_entity.id
_entity.type
_entity.pdbx_description
1 polymer ?
#
loop_
_entity_poly.entity_id
_entity_poly.type
_entity_poly.pdbx_seq_one_letter_code
_entity_poly.pdbx_strand_id
1 'polypeptide(L)'
;MKRFSFLLSFCFAAMVLFSQSNTYFLSNPTLTPDGQTVIFAYEGDLWKANVNDGNATRLTAMQGYETSPRVSPDGKWIAFTGRQYGNGDIYIMPVNGGDVKQITYHSANDEVTSWSWDSKSIYFNSNRMGQVAGFKVSAVGGTPQRVFGNYFFQYDHNLIEHPTSGEIFFNDTWESSNQAQRKRYKGPFNPDIQSYNLKTKQYKKYTDWEGKDFGATIDKNGNIYFISDEANGEYNLYALDNGKKKELTKFSSSIKTPQVNANGGKVVFEKDYQLWLYDVKAGKESKLNVSIIRNNVLPKEKDFEVRGNIEDFDVSGDGKKLAFVSRGELFVSDVEGKFIQQINKGNAERVAEIKWMSDNKTLLFNETSADGYYNLFTIRADSNSTPKQLTHDKRNNRSIILNKKRTQAVYLSGRDEVRLLDLKTMQSKMIVKDEIWAFKAAIRAFLPTMIMFYLLLKGILKKTSLFIT
;
A
#
# COMPACT_ATOMS: atom_id res chain seq x y z
N MET A 1 -53.76 -51.00 -28.69
CA MET A 1 -53.39 -49.84 -27.91
C MET A 1 -51.91 -49.92 -27.60
N LYS A 2 -51.05 -49.18 -28.34
CA LYS A 2 -49.58 -49.12 -28.14
C LYS A 2 -49.24 -47.88 -27.36
N ARG A 3 -48.65 -48.04 -26.16
CA ARG A 3 -48.14 -46.95 -25.33
C ARG A 3 -46.74 -46.57 -25.85
N PHE A 4 -46.59 -45.34 -26.35
CA PHE A 4 -45.30 -44.72 -26.66
C PHE A 4 -44.74 -44.10 -25.37
N SER A 5 -43.64 -44.63 -24.85
CA SER A 5 -42.86 -44.03 -23.79
C SER A 5 -41.83 -43.07 -24.39
N PHE A 6 -42.00 -41.79 -24.13
CA PHE A 6 -41.01 -40.77 -24.49
C PHE A 6 -39.94 -40.69 -23.36
N LEU A 7 -38.76 -41.20 -23.66
CA LEU A 7 -37.59 -40.98 -22.79
C LEU A 7 -37.01 -39.59 -23.09
N LEU A 8 -37.23 -38.67 -22.18
CA LEU A 8 -36.57 -37.35 -22.19
C LEU A 8 -35.17 -37.54 -21.62
N SER A 9 -34.15 -37.59 -22.48
CA SER A 9 -32.72 -37.49 -22.06
C SER A 9 -32.40 -36.07 -21.69
N PHE A 10 -32.36 -35.78 -20.41
CA PHE A 10 -31.83 -34.52 -19.88
C PHE A 10 -30.30 -34.62 -19.91
N CYS A 11 -29.66 -34.05 -20.94
CA CYS A 11 -28.23 -33.78 -20.94
C CYS A 11 -27.96 -32.64 -19.98
N PHE A 12 -27.58 -32.96 -18.74
CA PHE A 12 -26.94 -32.01 -17.83
C PHE A 12 -25.53 -31.73 -18.37
N ALA A 13 -25.40 -30.67 -19.17
CA ALA A 13 -24.11 -30.06 -19.42
C ALA A 13 -23.65 -29.44 -18.10
N ALA A 14 -22.82 -30.15 -17.35
CA ALA A 14 -22.07 -29.58 -16.23
C ALA A 14 -21.13 -28.54 -16.81
N MET A 15 -21.57 -27.27 -16.86
CA MET A 15 -20.65 -26.15 -16.99
C MET A 15 -19.77 -26.18 -15.73
N VAL A 16 -18.56 -26.68 -15.87
CA VAL A 16 -17.50 -26.48 -14.91
C VAL A 16 -17.20 -24.97 -14.95
N LEU A 17 -17.88 -24.22 -14.11
CA LEU A 17 -17.48 -22.85 -13.80
C LEU A 17 -16.12 -22.96 -13.11
N PHE A 18 -15.05 -22.85 -13.90
CA PHE A 18 -13.76 -22.52 -13.36
C PHE A 18 -13.96 -21.14 -12.71
N SER A 19 -14.16 -21.14 -11.40
CA SER A 19 -14.03 -19.94 -10.60
C SER A 19 -12.61 -19.45 -10.85
N GLN A 20 -12.46 -18.44 -11.72
CA GLN A 20 -11.22 -17.72 -11.82
C GLN A 20 -11.00 -17.10 -10.45
N SER A 21 -10.11 -17.69 -9.65
CA SER A 21 -9.69 -17.10 -8.41
C SER A 21 -9.08 -15.74 -8.74
N ASN A 22 -9.72 -14.67 -8.24
CA ASN A 22 -9.15 -13.34 -8.39
C ASN A 22 -7.72 -13.34 -7.84
N THR A 23 -6.75 -13.00 -8.68
CA THR A 23 -5.36 -12.84 -8.25
C THR A 23 -5.22 -11.45 -7.62
N TYR A 24 -4.74 -11.42 -6.38
CA TYR A 24 -4.48 -10.18 -5.63
C TYR A 24 -2.98 -9.96 -5.44
N PHE A 25 -2.61 -8.76 -5.01
CA PHE A 25 -1.24 -8.30 -4.75
C PHE A 25 -0.38 -8.16 -6.01
N LEU A 26 -1.03 -7.93 -7.13
CA LEU A 26 -0.36 -7.50 -8.35
C LEU A 26 0.05 -6.04 -8.19
N SER A 27 1.31 -5.71 -8.52
CA SER A 27 1.85 -4.37 -8.25
C SER A 27 2.79 -3.86 -9.34
N ASN A 28 3.05 -2.54 -9.32
CA ASN A 28 3.96 -1.82 -10.20
C ASN A 28 3.73 -2.11 -11.70
N PRO A 29 2.51 -1.97 -12.22
CA PRO A 29 2.25 -2.31 -13.61
C PRO A 29 2.90 -1.33 -14.60
N THR A 30 3.23 -1.82 -15.78
CA THR A 30 3.58 -1.05 -16.97
C THR A 30 3.01 -1.73 -18.20
N LEU A 31 2.89 -1.00 -19.31
CA LEU A 31 2.38 -1.52 -20.58
C LEU A 31 3.46 -1.53 -21.65
N THR A 32 3.37 -2.48 -22.58
CA THR A 32 4.07 -2.36 -23.86
C THR A 32 3.60 -1.13 -24.64
N PRO A 33 4.41 -0.56 -25.56
CA PRO A 33 4.05 0.66 -26.28
C PRO A 33 2.70 0.60 -27.00
N ASP A 34 2.32 -0.58 -27.50
CA ASP A 34 1.02 -0.84 -28.16
C ASP A 34 -0.15 -1.04 -27.19
N GLY A 35 0.13 -1.13 -25.87
CA GLY A 35 -0.89 -1.35 -24.84
C GLY A 35 -1.55 -2.73 -24.88
N GLN A 36 -0.90 -3.75 -25.50
CA GLN A 36 -1.47 -5.10 -25.59
C GLN A 36 -0.98 -6.03 -24.48
N THR A 37 0.19 -5.75 -23.90
CA THR A 37 0.76 -6.55 -22.83
C THR A 37 1.01 -5.69 -21.60
N VAL A 38 0.56 -6.17 -20.43
CA VAL A 38 0.91 -5.60 -19.13
C VAL A 38 2.05 -6.40 -18.52
N ILE A 39 3.04 -5.69 -17.94
CA ILE A 39 4.12 -6.26 -17.15
C ILE A 39 3.96 -5.74 -15.73
N PHE A 40 4.10 -6.60 -14.74
CA PHE A 40 3.84 -6.28 -13.35
C PHE A 40 4.69 -7.14 -12.42
N ALA A 41 4.82 -6.72 -11.15
CA ALA A 41 5.45 -7.50 -10.09
C ALA A 41 4.41 -8.34 -9.34
N TYR A 42 4.74 -9.60 -9.08
CA TYR A 42 3.93 -10.51 -8.29
C TYR A 42 4.81 -11.56 -7.60
N GLU A 43 4.62 -11.73 -6.29
CA GLU A 43 5.37 -12.68 -5.44
C GLU A 43 6.91 -12.60 -5.59
N GLY A 44 7.43 -11.39 -5.81
CA GLY A 44 8.87 -11.15 -5.90
C GLY A 44 9.45 -11.19 -7.30
N ASP A 45 8.68 -11.59 -8.29
CA ASP A 45 9.11 -11.69 -9.68
C ASP A 45 8.34 -10.76 -10.62
N LEU A 46 8.88 -10.57 -11.83
CA LEU A 46 8.17 -9.93 -12.92
C LEU A 46 7.38 -10.95 -13.72
N TRP A 47 6.16 -10.57 -14.06
CA TRP A 47 5.21 -11.32 -14.85
C TRP A 47 4.69 -10.49 -16.01
N LYS A 48 4.26 -11.12 -17.07
CA LYS A 48 3.56 -10.47 -18.18
C LYS A 48 2.24 -11.16 -18.47
N ALA A 49 1.23 -10.39 -18.87
CA ALA A 49 -0.05 -10.89 -19.32
C ALA A 49 -0.57 -10.10 -20.51
N ASN A 50 -1.28 -10.75 -21.42
CA ASN A 50 -2.02 -10.05 -22.45
C ASN A 50 -3.26 -9.37 -21.82
N VAL A 51 -3.53 -8.13 -22.18
CA VAL A 51 -4.61 -7.32 -21.58
C VAL A 51 -6.01 -7.86 -21.93
N ASN A 52 -6.17 -8.65 -22.99
CA ASN A 52 -7.47 -9.15 -23.43
C ASN A 52 -7.86 -10.48 -22.77
N ASP A 53 -6.91 -11.40 -22.61
CA ASP A 53 -7.18 -12.74 -22.05
C ASP A 53 -6.67 -12.91 -20.61
N GLY A 54 -5.77 -12.02 -20.14
CA GLY A 54 -5.26 -12.02 -18.78
C GLY A 54 -4.31 -13.17 -18.42
N ASN A 55 -3.95 -14.05 -19.38
CA ASN A 55 -3.07 -15.17 -19.11
C ASN A 55 -1.65 -14.69 -18.81
N ALA A 56 -1.20 -14.92 -17.59
CA ALA A 56 0.09 -14.45 -17.13
C ALA A 56 1.18 -15.52 -17.25
N THR A 57 2.36 -15.08 -17.69
CA THR A 57 3.59 -15.88 -17.71
C THR A 57 4.68 -15.17 -16.92
N ARG A 58 5.48 -15.94 -16.15
CA ARG A 58 6.59 -15.42 -15.36
C ARG A 58 7.74 -15.02 -16.30
N LEU A 59 8.30 -13.83 -16.07
CA LEU A 59 9.44 -13.32 -16.83
C LEU A 59 10.78 -13.52 -16.13
N THR A 60 10.80 -13.37 -14.80
CA THR A 60 12.00 -13.51 -13.96
C THR A 60 11.83 -14.61 -12.94
N ALA A 61 12.94 -15.18 -12.47
CA ALA A 61 13.01 -16.18 -11.42
C ALA A 61 14.35 -16.01 -10.66
N MET A 62 14.72 -14.78 -10.37
CA MET A 62 15.97 -14.45 -9.71
C MET A 62 15.83 -14.58 -8.18
N GLN A 63 16.95 -14.63 -7.49
CA GLN A 63 16.91 -14.49 -6.02
C GLN A 63 16.62 -13.03 -5.67
N GLY A 64 15.81 -12.79 -4.61
CA GLY A 64 15.42 -11.44 -4.20
C GLY A 64 14.05 -11.03 -4.72
N TYR A 65 13.88 -9.74 -4.89
CA TYR A 65 12.60 -9.16 -5.34
C TYR A 65 12.85 -8.25 -6.53
N GLU A 66 12.04 -8.41 -7.58
CA GLU A 66 12.01 -7.54 -8.74
C GLU A 66 10.74 -6.67 -8.68
N THR A 67 10.92 -5.38 -8.85
CA THR A 67 9.85 -4.37 -8.76
C THR A 67 10.03 -3.26 -9.80
N SER A 68 9.04 -2.38 -9.88
CA SER A 68 9.09 -1.15 -10.69
C SER A 68 9.52 -1.36 -12.15
N PRO A 69 8.95 -2.37 -12.88
CA PRO A 69 9.27 -2.55 -14.29
C PRO A 69 8.82 -1.34 -15.12
N ARG A 70 9.61 -0.98 -16.12
CA ARG A 70 9.29 0.04 -17.13
C ARG A 70 9.72 -0.45 -18.49
N VAL A 71 8.78 -0.49 -19.43
CA VAL A 71 9.08 -0.84 -20.82
C VAL A 71 9.67 0.36 -21.54
N SER A 72 10.72 0.14 -22.33
CA SER A 72 11.32 1.20 -23.15
C SER A 72 10.35 1.71 -24.21
N PRO A 73 10.38 2.99 -24.62
CA PRO A 73 9.51 3.54 -25.67
C PRO A 73 9.56 2.79 -27.00
N ASP A 74 10.69 2.18 -27.34
CA ASP A 74 10.85 1.35 -28.56
C ASP A 74 10.30 -0.07 -28.39
N GLY A 75 9.84 -0.46 -27.19
CA GLY A 75 9.24 -1.74 -26.88
C GLY A 75 10.20 -2.92 -26.78
N LYS A 76 11.51 -2.70 -26.80
CA LYS A 76 12.50 -3.79 -26.84
C LYS A 76 12.96 -4.26 -25.47
N TRP A 77 12.95 -3.36 -24.47
CA TRP A 77 13.59 -3.59 -23.18
C TRP A 77 12.62 -3.35 -22.01
N ILE A 78 12.87 -4.03 -20.92
CA ILE A 78 12.30 -3.75 -19.60
C ILE A 78 13.45 -3.32 -18.70
N ALA A 79 13.38 -2.13 -18.11
CA ALA A 79 14.18 -1.77 -16.95
C ALA A 79 13.39 -2.08 -15.69
N PHE A 80 14.05 -2.56 -14.65
CA PHE A 80 13.40 -2.89 -13.38
C PHE A 80 14.39 -2.75 -12.22
N THR A 81 13.84 -2.67 -11.01
CA THR A 81 14.60 -2.70 -9.77
C THR A 81 14.70 -4.12 -9.26
N GLY A 82 15.91 -4.62 -9.07
CA GLY A 82 16.18 -5.94 -8.48
C GLY A 82 16.93 -5.83 -7.15
N ARG A 83 16.65 -6.73 -6.21
CA ARG A 83 17.25 -6.76 -4.87
C ARG A 83 18.06 -8.04 -4.61
N GLN A 84 18.79 -8.50 -5.59
CA GLN A 84 19.58 -9.75 -5.53
C GLN A 84 20.71 -9.69 -4.48
N TYR A 85 21.24 -8.49 -4.25
CA TYR A 85 22.38 -8.26 -3.34
C TYR A 85 22.03 -7.47 -2.08
N GLY A 86 20.73 -7.38 -1.73
CA GLY A 86 20.24 -6.76 -0.49
C GLY A 86 19.70 -5.33 -0.66
N ASN A 87 20.30 -4.50 -1.51
CA ASN A 87 19.77 -3.19 -1.91
C ASN A 87 19.13 -3.25 -3.30
N GLY A 88 18.36 -2.22 -3.66
CA GLY A 88 17.79 -2.09 -5.00
C GLY A 88 18.83 -1.59 -5.98
N ASP A 89 19.03 -2.29 -7.09
CA ASP A 89 19.82 -1.89 -8.25
C ASP A 89 18.99 -1.95 -9.53
N ILE A 90 19.44 -1.23 -10.55
CA ILE A 90 18.79 -1.20 -11.86
C ILE A 90 19.27 -2.36 -12.72
N TYR A 91 18.32 -3.09 -13.26
CA TYR A 91 18.53 -4.18 -14.22
C TYR A 91 17.75 -3.92 -15.50
N ILE A 92 18.21 -4.50 -16.61
CA ILE A 92 17.49 -4.54 -17.88
C ILE A 92 17.41 -5.97 -18.42
N MET A 93 16.34 -6.24 -19.18
CA MET A 93 16.15 -7.49 -19.92
C MET A 93 15.37 -7.22 -21.21
N PRO A 94 15.43 -8.11 -22.22
CA PRO A 94 14.52 -8.04 -23.37
C PRO A 94 13.05 -8.15 -22.95
N VAL A 95 12.13 -7.44 -23.61
CA VAL A 95 10.69 -7.44 -23.29
C VAL A 95 10.06 -8.82 -23.36
N ASN A 96 10.59 -9.71 -24.17
CA ASN A 96 10.10 -11.07 -24.32
C ASN A 96 10.69 -12.07 -23.32
N GLY A 97 11.59 -11.63 -22.46
CA GLY A 97 12.41 -12.48 -21.59
C GLY A 97 13.78 -12.75 -22.20
N GLY A 98 14.71 -13.24 -21.43
CA GLY A 98 16.09 -13.54 -21.82
C GLY A 98 17.07 -13.09 -20.75
N ASP A 99 18.32 -12.82 -21.19
CA ASP A 99 19.41 -12.47 -20.29
C ASP A 99 19.16 -11.15 -19.56
N VAL A 100 19.36 -11.18 -18.24
CA VAL A 100 19.26 -10.01 -17.36
C VAL A 100 20.63 -9.41 -17.17
N LYS A 101 20.72 -8.09 -17.36
CA LYS A 101 21.95 -7.32 -17.15
C LYS A 101 21.78 -6.31 -16.04
N GLN A 102 22.65 -6.31 -15.04
CA GLN A 102 22.74 -5.27 -14.01
C GLN A 102 23.38 -4.00 -14.60
N ILE A 103 22.83 -2.84 -14.28
CA ILE A 103 23.22 -1.54 -14.81
C ILE A 103 23.85 -0.65 -13.73
N THR A 104 23.37 -0.76 -12.46
CA THR A 104 23.94 -0.01 -11.33
C THR A 104 24.45 -0.95 -10.25
N TYR A 105 25.41 -0.46 -9.42
CA TYR A 105 26.16 -1.28 -8.46
C TYR A 105 26.46 -0.52 -7.17
N HIS A 106 25.65 0.47 -6.81
CA HIS A 106 25.88 1.27 -5.62
C HIS A 106 25.21 0.64 -4.40
N SER A 107 25.76 0.83 -3.19
CA SER A 107 25.18 0.34 -1.93
C SER A 107 23.87 1.04 -1.50
N ALA A 108 23.52 2.16 -2.15
CA ALA A 108 22.22 2.81 -1.97
C ALA A 108 21.13 2.11 -2.78
N ASN A 109 19.86 2.37 -2.42
CA ASN A 109 18.75 1.87 -3.21
C ASN A 109 18.55 2.72 -4.47
N ASP A 110 18.51 2.04 -5.61
CA ASP A 110 18.17 2.59 -6.91
C ASP A 110 16.82 2.02 -7.35
N GLU A 111 15.86 2.88 -7.69
CA GLU A 111 14.51 2.49 -8.11
C GLU A 111 14.17 3.10 -9.46
N VAL A 112 13.83 2.24 -10.46
CA VAL A 112 13.47 2.68 -11.81
C VAL A 112 12.22 3.55 -11.80
N THR A 113 12.27 4.70 -12.48
CA THR A 113 11.11 5.58 -12.67
C THR A 113 10.60 5.60 -14.09
N SER A 114 11.50 5.83 -15.07
CA SER A 114 11.13 5.93 -16.49
C SER A 114 12.33 5.68 -17.42
N TRP A 115 12.05 5.66 -18.72
CA TRP A 115 13.04 5.69 -19.78
C TRP A 115 13.12 7.08 -20.42
N SER A 116 14.29 7.40 -21.02
CA SER A 116 14.36 8.48 -22.00
C SER A 116 13.62 8.06 -23.28
N TRP A 117 13.05 9.03 -24.00
CA TRP A 117 12.25 8.75 -25.20
C TRP A 117 13.04 8.12 -26.35
N ASP A 118 14.35 8.30 -26.39
CA ASP A 118 15.25 7.62 -27.34
C ASP A 118 15.61 6.19 -26.93
N SER A 119 15.07 5.68 -25.82
CA SER A 119 15.32 4.36 -25.25
C SER A 119 16.79 4.07 -24.88
N LYS A 120 17.63 5.11 -24.76
CA LYS A 120 19.07 4.95 -24.50
C LYS A 120 19.44 5.13 -23.03
N SER A 121 18.57 5.69 -22.22
CA SER A 121 18.85 5.96 -20.81
C SER A 121 17.65 5.63 -19.92
N ILE A 122 17.95 5.34 -18.66
CA ILE A 122 16.99 5.02 -17.62
C ILE A 122 17.06 6.11 -16.56
N TYR A 123 15.90 6.68 -16.20
CA TYR A 123 15.75 7.54 -15.04
C TYR A 123 15.41 6.69 -13.82
N PHE A 124 15.95 7.04 -12.66
CA PHE A 124 15.73 6.32 -11.43
C PHE A 124 15.90 7.20 -10.22
N ASN A 125 15.25 6.84 -9.12
CA ASN A 125 15.45 7.44 -7.81
C ASN A 125 16.61 6.76 -7.10
N SER A 126 17.45 7.54 -6.38
CA SER A 126 18.52 7.00 -5.55
C SER A 126 18.72 7.85 -4.30
N ASN A 127 19.04 7.21 -3.18
CA ASN A 127 19.41 7.89 -1.94
C ASN A 127 20.94 7.91 -1.69
N ARG A 128 21.74 7.70 -2.75
CA ARG A 128 23.22 7.66 -2.66
C ARG A 128 23.87 8.95 -2.18
N MET A 129 23.14 10.05 -2.14
CA MET A 129 23.61 11.34 -1.63
C MET A 129 22.92 11.71 -0.29
N GLY A 130 22.39 10.73 0.43
CA GLY A 130 21.73 10.91 1.72
C GLY A 130 20.20 11.03 1.62
N GLN A 131 19.71 11.88 0.77
CA GLN A 131 18.27 12.03 0.47
C GLN A 131 17.95 11.47 -0.92
N VAL A 132 16.68 11.17 -1.17
CA VAL A 132 16.25 10.71 -2.49
C VAL A 132 16.49 11.81 -3.51
N ALA A 133 17.06 11.44 -4.65
CA ALA A 133 17.25 12.33 -5.79
C ALA A 133 17.11 11.53 -7.10
N GLY A 134 16.80 12.26 -8.18
CA GLY A 134 16.65 11.69 -9.52
C GLY A 134 17.98 11.58 -10.25
N PHE A 135 18.24 10.39 -10.76
CA PHE A 135 19.44 10.06 -11.53
C PHE A 135 19.08 9.54 -12.93
N LYS A 136 20.06 9.59 -13.81
CA LYS A 136 20.00 9.03 -15.15
C LYS A 136 21.25 8.17 -15.40
N VAL A 137 21.07 7.01 -16.02
CA VAL A 137 22.16 6.12 -16.43
C VAL A 137 21.90 5.62 -17.85
N SER A 138 22.97 5.37 -18.61
CA SER A 138 22.86 4.76 -19.94
C SER A 138 22.35 3.31 -19.81
N ALA A 139 21.48 2.87 -20.73
CA ALA A 139 20.99 1.50 -20.80
C ALA A 139 22.09 0.45 -21.06
N VAL A 140 23.23 0.87 -21.58
CA VAL A 140 24.40 -0.01 -21.73
C VAL A 140 25.28 -0.07 -20.48
N GLY A 141 24.98 0.75 -19.47
CA GLY A 141 25.76 0.90 -18.23
C GLY A 141 26.63 2.15 -18.26
N GLY A 142 27.42 2.33 -17.20
CA GLY A 142 28.27 3.49 -16.99
C GLY A 142 27.98 4.21 -15.68
N THR A 143 28.58 5.37 -15.46
CA THR A 143 28.41 6.14 -14.24
C THR A 143 27.08 6.89 -14.24
N PRO A 144 26.18 6.64 -13.27
CA PRO A 144 24.96 7.41 -13.10
C PRO A 144 25.23 8.90 -12.86
N GLN A 145 24.40 9.73 -13.44
CA GLN A 145 24.48 11.19 -13.30
C GLN A 145 23.22 11.71 -12.63
N ARG A 146 23.38 12.60 -11.65
CA ARG A 146 22.25 13.32 -11.04
C ARG A 146 21.65 14.25 -12.10
N VAL A 147 20.31 14.23 -12.23
CA VAL A 147 19.61 15.01 -13.27
C VAL A 147 19.57 16.48 -12.91
N PHE A 148 19.20 16.81 -11.67
CA PHE A 148 19.19 18.18 -11.17
C PHE A 148 20.43 18.42 -10.31
N GLY A 149 21.40 19.14 -10.88
CA GLY A 149 22.76 19.26 -10.32
C GLY A 149 22.93 20.27 -9.18
N ASN A 150 21.86 20.82 -8.61
CA ASN A 150 21.95 21.82 -7.53
C ASN A 150 21.19 21.40 -6.27
N TYR A 151 21.50 22.05 -5.15
CA TYR A 151 20.86 21.78 -3.85
C TYR A 151 19.42 22.33 -3.73
N PHE A 152 18.90 23.05 -4.70
CA PHE A 152 17.53 23.58 -4.67
C PHE A 152 16.50 22.48 -4.89
N PHE A 153 16.82 21.44 -5.64
CA PHE A 153 15.96 20.28 -5.85
C PHE A 153 16.37 19.19 -4.86
N GLN A 154 15.87 19.30 -3.63
CA GLN A 154 15.95 18.23 -2.64
C GLN A 154 14.69 17.39 -2.74
N TYR A 155 14.82 16.05 -2.59
CA TYR A 155 13.73 15.07 -2.75
C TYR A 155 13.16 14.96 -4.17
N ASP A 156 13.88 15.40 -5.20
CA ASP A 156 13.47 15.20 -6.59
C ASP A 156 13.40 13.70 -6.91
N HIS A 157 12.23 13.24 -7.34
CA HIS A 157 11.96 11.83 -7.62
C HIS A 157 10.85 11.68 -8.67
N ASN A 158 10.62 10.45 -9.13
CA ASN A 158 9.64 10.12 -10.17
C ASN A 158 9.84 10.95 -11.44
N LEU A 159 11.11 11.03 -11.91
CA LEU A 159 11.45 11.79 -13.07
C LEU A 159 10.91 11.13 -14.34
N ILE A 160 10.29 11.94 -15.21
CA ILE A 160 9.84 11.53 -16.54
C ILE A 160 10.06 12.65 -17.54
N GLU A 161 10.64 12.33 -18.70
CA GLU A 161 10.93 13.27 -19.75
C GLU A 161 9.70 13.52 -20.63
N HIS A 162 9.43 14.77 -21.00
CA HIS A 162 8.43 15.10 -21.98
C HIS A 162 8.99 14.90 -23.40
N PRO A 163 8.28 14.19 -24.32
CA PRO A 163 8.84 13.72 -25.59
C PRO A 163 9.28 14.82 -26.54
N THR A 164 8.66 16.00 -26.50
CA THR A 164 8.90 17.08 -27.46
C THR A 164 9.54 18.31 -26.86
N SER A 165 9.17 18.71 -25.62
CA SER A 165 9.68 19.94 -24.99
C SER A 165 11.03 19.75 -24.29
N GLY A 166 11.42 18.50 -23.99
CA GLY A 166 12.61 18.18 -23.20
C GLY A 166 12.52 18.63 -21.74
N GLU A 167 11.33 18.97 -21.27
CA GLU A 167 11.06 19.19 -19.85
C GLU A 167 11.11 17.88 -19.10
N ILE A 168 11.65 17.91 -17.90
CA ILE A 168 11.62 16.80 -16.95
C ILE A 168 10.52 17.08 -15.93
N PHE A 169 9.50 16.24 -15.90
CA PHE A 169 8.48 16.24 -14.87
C PHE A 169 9.00 15.46 -13.67
N PHE A 170 8.67 15.92 -12.47
CA PHE A 170 9.17 15.33 -11.22
C PHE A 170 8.28 15.70 -10.02
N ASN A 171 8.44 14.99 -8.93
CA ASN A 171 7.97 15.38 -7.60
C ASN A 171 9.19 15.76 -6.75
N ASP A 172 9.04 16.68 -5.78
CA ASP A 172 10.16 17.20 -4.98
C ASP A 172 9.83 17.37 -3.50
N THR A 173 8.81 16.68 -3.01
CA THR A 173 8.41 16.82 -1.62
C THR A 173 8.64 15.53 -0.82
N TRP A 174 8.97 15.69 0.45
CA TRP A 174 9.05 14.58 1.39
C TRP A 174 7.72 13.82 1.48
N GLU A 175 6.61 14.54 1.33
CA GLU A 175 5.27 13.96 1.41
C GLU A 175 4.98 12.99 0.27
N SER A 176 5.39 13.31 -0.97
CA SER A 176 5.23 12.40 -2.11
C SER A 176 6.25 11.26 -2.11
N SER A 177 7.45 11.47 -1.56
CA SER A 177 8.48 10.44 -1.46
C SER A 177 8.21 9.43 -0.35
N ASN A 178 7.88 9.87 0.87
CA ASN A 178 7.85 9.02 2.06
C ASN A 178 6.44 8.76 2.60
N GLN A 179 5.45 9.56 2.20
CA GLN A 179 4.07 9.49 2.70
C GLN A 179 3.04 9.51 1.55
N ALA A 180 3.38 8.93 0.42
CA ALA A 180 2.48 8.87 -0.74
C ALA A 180 1.11 8.23 -0.38
N GLN A 181 1.09 7.28 0.55
CA GLN A 181 -0.13 6.61 1.02
C GLN A 181 -0.99 7.46 1.96
N ARG A 182 -0.46 8.58 2.52
CA ARG A 182 -1.20 9.45 3.43
C ARG A 182 -2.13 10.37 2.65
N LYS A 183 -3.39 10.01 2.59
CA LYS A 183 -4.45 10.76 1.92
C LYS A 183 -4.97 11.93 2.75
N ARG A 184 -5.60 12.92 2.09
CA ARG A 184 -6.33 14.04 2.72
C ARG A 184 -5.47 14.93 3.60
N TYR A 185 -4.16 14.80 3.52
CA TYR A 185 -3.27 15.73 4.18
C TYR A 185 -3.20 17.02 3.34
N LYS A 186 -3.48 18.15 4.01
CA LYS A 186 -3.41 19.48 3.43
C LYS A 186 -2.32 20.26 4.17
N GLY A 187 -1.20 20.43 3.55
CA GLY A 187 -0.06 21.07 4.17
C GLY A 187 1.02 21.51 3.17
N PRO A 188 2.03 22.24 3.64
CA PRO A 188 3.00 22.93 2.77
C PRO A 188 3.91 21.98 1.98
N PHE A 189 3.91 20.68 2.31
CA PHE A 189 4.74 19.67 1.64
C PHE A 189 3.95 18.80 0.68
N ASN A 190 2.72 19.19 0.32
CA ASN A 190 1.96 18.47 -0.69
C ASN A 190 2.58 18.68 -2.07
N PRO A 191 2.66 17.59 -2.88
CA PRO A 191 3.21 17.66 -4.22
C PRO A 191 2.22 18.27 -5.21
N ASP A 192 2.77 18.93 -6.21
CA ASP A 192 2.08 19.36 -7.41
C ASP A 192 2.73 18.74 -8.64
N ILE A 193 2.02 18.79 -9.78
CA ILE A 193 2.59 18.46 -11.08
C ILE A 193 3.41 19.65 -11.56
N GLN A 194 4.69 19.40 -11.78
CA GLN A 194 5.67 20.42 -12.14
C GLN A 194 6.73 19.86 -13.07
N SER A 195 7.40 20.74 -13.80
CA SER A 195 8.51 20.41 -14.67
C SER A 195 9.66 21.40 -14.59
N TYR A 196 10.83 20.96 -15.01
CA TYR A 196 12.01 21.79 -15.21
C TYR A 196 12.69 21.49 -16.52
N ASN A 197 12.98 22.53 -17.28
CA ASN A 197 13.70 22.39 -18.54
C ASN A 197 15.20 22.62 -18.31
N LEU A 198 16.01 21.57 -18.48
CA LEU A 198 17.47 21.64 -18.24
C LEU A 198 18.20 22.59 -19.17
N LYS A 199 17.68 22.84 -20.38
CA LYS A 199 18.31 23.73 -21.37
C LYS A 199 17.96 25.20 -21.13
N THR A 200 16.67 25.50 -21.00
CA THR A 200 16.18 26.88 -20.81
C THR A 200 16.22 27.35 -19.35
N LYS A 201 16.43 26.41 -18.40
CA LYS A 201 16.41 26.67 -16.94
C LYS A 201 15.06 27.17 -16.45
N GLN A 202 13.99 26.90 -17.17
CA GLN A 202 12.64 27.29 -16.82
C GLN A 202 11.97 26.22 -15.95
N TYR A 203 11.44 26.65 -14.83
CA TYR A 203 10.57 25.88 -13.97
C TYR A 203 9.11 26.23 -14.30
N LYS A 204 8.24 25.22 -14.30
CA LYS A 204 6.81 25.38 -14.52
C LYS A 204 6.01 24.49 -13.58
N LYS A 205 5.03 25.10 -12.91
CA LYS A 205 4.03 24.42 -12.08
C LYS A 205 2.71 24.36 -12.85
N TYR A 206 2.07 23.19 -12.84
CA TYR A 206 0.84 22.92 -13.60
C TYR A 206 -0.40 22.78 -12.73
N THR A 207 -0.21 22.44 -11.46
CA THR A 207 -1.29 22.27 -10.48
C THR A 207 -0.98 23.03 -9.20
N ASP A 208 -2.02 23.36 -8.43
CA ASP A 208 -1.92 24.15 -7.19
C ASP A 208 -2.94 23.66 -6.14
N TRP A 209 -3.29 22.38 -6.21
CA TRP A 209 -4.23 21.78 -5.27
C TRP A 209 -3.62 21.71 -3.85
N GLU A 210 -4.42 22.05 -2.83
CA GLU A 210 -3.97 21.97 -1.42
C GLU A 210 -3.76 20.53 -0.92
N GLY A 211 -4.29 19.51 -1.61
CA GLY A 211 -4.00 18.08 -1.41
C GLY A 211 -2.83 17.62 -2.27
N LYS A 212 -2.89 16.40 -2.81
CA LYS A 212 -1.77 15.79 -3.54
C LYS A 212 -2.07 15.59 -5.02
N ASP A 213 -1.24 16.19 -5.86
CA ASP A 213 -1.15 15.93 -7.31
C ASP A 213 0.24 15.36 -7.61
N PHE A 214 0.36 14.07 -7.95
CA PHE A 214 1.67 13.42 -8.12
C PHE A 214 1.64 12.21 -9.06
N GLY A 215 2.83 11.60 -9.29
CA GLY A 215 2.96 10.38 -10.07
C GLY A 215 2.61 10.58 -11.55
N ALA A 216 3.15 11.65 -12.16
CA ALA A 216 2.94 11.93 -13.58
C ALA A 216 3.47 10.79 -14.47
N THR A 217 2.71 10.47 -15.52
CA THR A 217 3.11 9.58 -16.62
C THR A 217 2.71 10.22 -17.94
N ILE A 218 3.55 10.06 -18.97
CA ILE A 218 3.44 10.84 -20.22
C ILE A 218 3.54 9.88 -21.41
N ASP A 219 2.70 10.07 -22.43
CA ASP A 219 2.78 9.34 -23.68
C ASP A 219 3.63 10.07 -24.76
N LYS A 220 3.89 9.44 -25.90
CA LYS A 220 4.68 10.02 -26.99
C LYS A 220 4.10 11.30 -27.60
N ASN A 221 2.82 11.56 -27.38
CA ASN A 221 2.13 12.76 -27.87
C ASN A 221 2.23 13.92 -26.87
N GLY A 222 2.79 13.68 -25.68
CA GLY A 222 2.90 14.65 -24.60
C GLY A 222 1.65 14.75 -23.73
N ASN A 223 0.71 13.80 -23.82
CA ASN A 223 -0.42 13.74 -22.91
C ASN A 223 0.04 13.29 -21.53
N ILE A 224 -0.32 14.06 -20.51
CA ILE A 224 0.13 13.88 -19.12
C ILE A 224 -1.04 13.36 -18.31
N TYR A 225 -0.81 12.24 -17.60
CA TYR A 225 -1.73 11.65 -16.65
C TYR A 225 -1.08 11.60 -15.27
N PHE A 226 -1.86 11.71 -14.20
CA PHE A 226 -1.35 11.76 -12.84
C PHE A 226 -2.43 11.37 -11.82
N ILE A 227 -2.08 11.31 -10.55
CA ILE A 227 -2.99 11.00 -9.45
C ILE A 227 -3.31 12.26 -8.67
N SER A 228 -4.58 12.44 -8.31
CA SER A 228 -5.06 13.51 -7.42
C SER A 228 -6.08 12.97 -6.42
N ASP A 229 -6.08 13.54 -5.18
CA ASP A 229 -7.12 13.30 -4.18
C ASP A 229 -8.19 14.41 -4.11
N GLU A 230 -8.26 15.27 -5.14
CA GLU A 230 -9.08 16.48 -5.15
C GLU A 230 -10.59 16.19 -5.06
N ALA A 231 -11.09 15.22 -5.84
CA ALA A 231 -12.53 15.04 -5.99
C ALA A 231 -13.23 14.56 -4.72
N ASN A 232 -12.68 13.57 -4.03
CA ASN A 232 -13.35 12.92 -2.90
C ASN A 232 -12.39 12.48 -1.78
N GLY A 233 -11.14 12.92 -1.82
CA GLY A 233 -10.09 12.53 -0.87
C GLY A 233 -9.52 11.13 -1.12
N GLU A 234 -9.87 10.47 -2.21
CA GLU A 234 -9.27 9.23 -2.72
C GLU A 234 -8.48 9.55 -3.98
N TYR A 235 -7.35 8.87 -4.15
CA TYR A 235 -6.53 9.05 -5.35
C TYR A 235 -7.25 8.52 -6.58
N ASN A 236 -7.54 9.40 -7.51
CA ASN A 236 -8.15 9.12 -8.80
C ASN A 236 -7.23 9.53 -9.95
N LEU A 237 -7.48 9.00 -11.14
CA LEU A 237 -6.73 9.34 -12.34
C LEU A 237 -7.20 10.67 -12.90
N TYR A 238 -6.26 11.56 -13.19
CA TYR A 238 -6.46 12.85 -13.83
C TYR A 238 -5.58 12.97 -15.06
N ALA A 239 -5.92 13.91 -15.95
CA ALA A 239 -5.08 14.35 -17.05
C ALA A 239 -4.91 15.88 -17.02
N LEU A 240 -3.81 16.36 -17.61
CA LEU A 240 -3.68 17.77 -18.00
C LEU A 240 -4.21 17.96 -19.42
N ASP A 241 -5.34 18.65 -19.55
CA ASP A 241 -5.95 19.00 -20.84
C ASP A 241 -5.83 20.52 -21.03
N ASN A 242 -5.00 20.94 -21.99
CA ASN A 242 -4.70 22.36 -22.25
C ASN A 242 -4.28 23.12 -20.97
N GLY A 243 -3.49 22.46 -20.11
CA GLY A 243 -3.00 23.01 -18.84
C GLY A 243 -4.03 23.04 -17.71
N LYS A 244 -5.20 22.45 -17.90
CA LYS A 244 -6.24 22.32 -16.87
C LYS A 244 -6.37 20.87 -16.42
N LYS A 245 -6.66 20.68 -15.15
CA LYS A 245 -6.95 19.36 -14.60
C LYS A 245 -8.29 18.84 -15.11
N LYS A 246 -8.31 17.58 -15.53
CA LYS A 246 -9.51 16.86 -15.92
C LYS A 246 -9.56 15.53 -15.17
N GLU A 247 -10.59 15.33 -14.38
CA GLU A 247 -10.85 14.05 -13.71
C GLU A 247 -11.25 12.99 -14.74
N LEU A 248 -10.60 11.81 -14.68
CA LEU A 248 -10.86 10.70 -15.59
C LEU A 248 -11.57 9.53 -14.90
N THR A 249 -11.37 9.32 -13.61
CA THR A 249 -12.00 8.23 -12.83
C THR A 249 -12.63 8.77 -11.54
N LYS A 250 -13.66 8.05 -11.03
CA LYS A 250 -14.42 8.43 -9.83
C LYS A 250 -14.54 7.27 -8.85
N PHE A 251 -13.41 6.68 -8.49
CA PHE A 251 -13.40 5.57 -7.55
C PHE A 251 -13.59 6.03 -6.11
N SER A 252 -14.22 5.17 -5.32
CA SER A 252 -14.36 5.31 -3.86
C SER A 252 -13.17 4.72 -3.07
N SER A 253 -12.23 4.08 -3.76
CA SER A 253 -10.94 3.62 -3.21
C SER A 253 -9.80 4.11 -4.10
N SER A 254 -8.64 4.37 -3.50
CA SER A 254 -7.50 4.98 -4.17
C SER A 254 -6.82 4.07 -5.18
N ILE A 255 -6.41 4.66 -6.30
CA ILE A 255 -5.49 4.04 -7.26
C ILE A 255 -4.03 4.33 -6.88
N LYS A 256 -3.09 3.55 -7.47
CA LYS A 256 -1.64 3.72 -7.32
C LYS A 256 -0.93 3.50 -8.65
N THR A 257 0.28 4.05 -8.76
CA THR A 257 1.26 3.76 -9.82
C THR A 257 0.70 3.78 -11.24
N PRO A 258 0.04 4.87 -11.69
CA PRO A 258 -0.47 4.95 -13.05
C PRO A 258 0.68 4.95 -14.07
N GLN A 259 0.52 4.19 -15.16
CA GLN A 259 1.45 4.15 -16.29
C GLN A 259 0.69 4.17 -17.60
N VAL A 260 0.90 5.20 -18.41
CA VAL A 260 0.38 5.25 -19.78
C VAL A 260 1.29 4.46 -20.71
N ASN A 261 0.73 3.72 -21.65
CA ASN A 261 1.53 3.09 -22.70
C ASN A 261 2.18 4.14 -23.62
N ALA A 262 3.40 3.88 -24.11
CA ALA A 262 4.17 4.88 -24.86
C ALA A 262 3.44 5.43 -26.09
N ASN A 263 2.68 4.60 -26.80
CA ASN A 263 1.88 5.06 -27.95
C ASN A 263 0.62 5.85 -27.58
N GLY A 264 0.27 5.89 -26.28
CA GLY A 264 -0.97 6.46 -25.75
C GLY A 264 -2.16 5.52 -25.89
N GLY A 265 -3.29 5.92 -25.34
CA GLY A 265 -4.56 5.23 -25.48
C GLY A 265 -4.96 4.36 -24.29
N LYS A 266 -4.03 3.88 -23.46
CA LYS A 266 -4.35 3.11 -22.24
C LYS A 266 -3.49 3.55 -21.07
N VAL A 267 -4.09 3.67 -19.89
CA VAL A 267 -3.38 3.87 -18.63
C VAL A 267 -3.65 2.66 -17.74
N VAL A 268 -2.60 1.97 -17.30
CA VAL A 268 -2.71 0.89 -16.32
C VAL A 268 -2.39 1.43 -14.93
N PHE A 269 -3.06 0.92 -13.90
CA PHE A 269 -2.83 1.29 -12.51
C PHE A 269 -3.25 0.18 -11.55
N GLU A 270 -2.78 0.28 -10.32
CA GLU A 270 -3.21 -0.57 -9.23
C GLU A 270 -4.46 0.01 -8.57
N LYS A 271 -5.41 -0.86 -8.23
CA LYS A 271 -6.55 -0.55 -7.38
C LYS A 271 -6.99 -1.79 -6.62
N ASP A 272 -7.16 -1.67 -5.31
CA ASP A 272 -7.58 -2.76 -4.43
C ASP A 272 -6.74 -4.04 -4.64
N TYR A 273 -5.42 -3.87 -4.72
CA TYR A 273 -4.42 -4.94 -4.95
C TYR A 273 -4.55 -5.69 -6.28
N GLN A 274 -5.25 -5.12 -7.25
CA GLN A 274 -5.47 -5.68 -8.58
C GLN A 274 -5.12 -4.65 -9.64
N LEU A 275 -4.96 -5.10 -10.89
CA LEU A 275 -4.66 -4.23 -12.02
C LEU A 275 -5.93 -3.77 -12.73
N TRP A 276 -5.95 -2.50 -13.08
CA TRP A 276 -7.02 -1.86 -13.81
C TRP A 276 -6.46 -1.10 -15.01
N LEU A 277 -7.28 -0.96 -16.04
CA LEU A 277 -7.00 -0.17 -17.23
C LEU A 277 -8.01 0.96 -17.36
N TYR A 278 -7.55 2.11 -17.81
CA TYR A 278 -8.37 3.17 -18.35
C TYR A 278 -8.11 3.29 -19.85
N ASP A 279 -9.14 3.08 -20.67
CA ASP A 279 -9.09 3.32 -22.11
C ASP A 279 -9.38 4.79 -22.38
N VAL A 280 -8.38 5.52 -22.88
CA VAL A 280 -8.44 6.98 -23.07
C VAL A 280 -9.47 7.36 -24.14
N LYS A 281 -9.59 6.56 -25.21
CA LYS A 281 -10.53 6.81 -26.29
C LYS A 281 -11.97 6.54 -25.88
N ALA A 282 -12.18 5.44 -25.15
CA ALA A 282 -13.51 5.07 -24.66
C ALA A 282 -13.95 5.91 -23.43
N GLY A 283 -12.98 6.54 -22.74
CA GLY A 283 -13.25 7.26 -21.48
C GLY A 283 -13.75 6.33 -20.37
N LYS A 284 -13.26 5.08 -20.33
CA LYS A 284 -13.80 4.05 -19.45
C LYS A 284 -12.70 3.21 -18.80
N GLU A 285 -12.91 2.91 -17.53
CA GLU A 285 -12.07 1.99 -16.76
C GLU A 285 -12.61 0.56 -16.83
N SER A 286 -11.69 -0.41 -16.71
CA SER A 286 -11.99 -1.83 -16.61
C SER A 286 -10.94 -2.55 -15.75
N LYS A 287 -11.38 -3.55 -15.00
CA LYS A 287 -10.49 -4.43 -14.26
C LYS A 287 -9.81 -5.42 -15.22
N LEU A 288 -8.51 -5.64 -15.05
CA LEU A 288 -7.79 -6.72 -15.72
C LEU A 288 -7.97 -8.02 -14.92
N ASN A 289 -8.54 -9.01 -15.56
CA ASN A 289 -8.71 -10.35 -14.98
C ASN A 289 -7.43 -11.16 -15.22
N VAL A 290 -6.41 -10.95 -14.37
CA VAL A 290 -5.14 -11.67 -14.50
C VAL A 290 -5.27 -13.08 -13.92
N SER A 291 -4.93 -14.08 -14.74
CA SER A 291 -4.90 -15.49 -14.37
C SER A 291 -3.45 -15.97 -14.30
N ILE A 292 -3.00 -16.36 -13.12
CA ILE A 292 -1.65 -16.92 -12.90
C ILE A 292 -1.78 -18.43 -12.78
N ILE A 293 -1.23 -19.14 -13.76
CA ILE A 293 -1.14 -20.59 -13.73
C ILE A 293 0.17 -20.97 -13.04
N ARG A 294 0.06 -21.59 -11.88
CA ARG A 294 1.21 -22.12 -11.14
C ARG A 294 0.91 -23.52 -10.63
N ASN A 295 1.94 -24.35 -10.52
CA ASN A 295 1.82 -25.63 -9.85
C ASN A 295 1.57 -25.40 -8.35
N ASN A 296 0.47 -25.92 -7.83
CA ASN A 296 0.13 -25.89 -6.40
C ASN A 296 1.02 -26.82 -5.56
N VAL A 297 2.29 -26.96 -5.92
CA VAL A 297 3.27 -27.79 -5.19
C VAL A 297 3.96 -27.01 -4.06
N LEU A 298 3.74 -25.69 -4.01
CA LEU A 298 4.29 -24.90 -2.92
C LEU A 298 3.57 -25.21 -1.60
N PRO A 299 4.29 -25.32 -0.50
CA PRO A 299 3.70 -25.50 0.82
C PRO A 299 2.60 -24.45 1.05
N LYS A 300 1.44 -24.89 1.56
CA LYS A 300 0.36 -23.97 1.97
C LYS A 300 0.72 -23.18 3.23
N GLU A 301 1.78 -23.59 3.89
CA GLU A 301 2.31 -22.99 5.12
C GLU A 301 3.66 -22.33 4.82
N LYS A 302 3.89 -21.18 5.41
CA LYS A 302 5.14 -20.46 5.32
C LYS A 302 5.56 -20.03 6.73
N ASP A 303 6.76 -20.44 7.13
CA ASP A 303 7.36 -20.00 8.37
C ASP A 303 7.88 -18.57 8.25
N PHE A 304 7.66 -17.78 9.28
CA PHE A 304 8.13 -16.42 9.37
C PHE A 304 8.96 -16.20 10.62
N GLU A 305 10.12 -15.59 10.48
CA GLU A 305 10.89 -15.08 11.61
C GLU A 305 10.11 -13.95 12.29
N VAL A 306 9.78 -14.16 13.58
CA VAL A 306 9.00 -13.18 14.37
C VAL A 306 9.87 -12.30 15.25
N ARG A 307 11.20 -12.55 15.32
CA ARG A 307 12.13 -11.74 16.09
C ARG A 307 12.08 -10.29 15.62
N GLY A 308 11.77 -9.36 16.54
CA GLY A 308 11.62 -7.93 16.20
C GLY A 308 10.29 -7.57 15.49
N ASN A 309 9.41 -8.54 15.29
CA ASN A 309 8.11 -8.35 14.61
C ASN A 309 6.91 -8.60 15.54
N ILE A 310 7.10 -8.50 16.86
CA ILE A 310 6.00 -8.49 17.83
C ILE A 310 5.51 -7.04 17.95
N GLU A 311 4.25 -6.81 17.60
CA GLU A 311 3.64 -5.48 17.51
C GLU A 311 3.11 -5.01 18.86
N ASP A 312 2.45 -5.89 19.61
CA ASP A 312 1.99 -5.66 20.97
C ASP A 312 1.94 -6.99 21.74
N PHE A 313 2.02 -6.92 23.06
CA PHE A 313 1.88 -8.08 23.94
C PHE A 313 1.30 -7.69 25.30
N ASP A 314 0.74 -8.67 26.00
CA ASP A 314 0.30 -8.53 27.38
C ASP A 314 0.42 -9.86 28.15
N VAL A 315 0.77 -9.77 29.42
CA VAL A 315 0.83 -10.91 30.34
C VAL A 315 -0.46 -10.97 31.13
N SER A 316 -1.02 -12.18 31.30
CA SER A 316 -2.23 -12.38 32.12
C SER A 316 -2.03 -11.90 33.55
N GLY A 317 -3.13 -11.54 34.23
CA GLY A 317 -3.07 -11.00 35.59
C GLY A 317 -2.46 -11.94 36.62
N ASP A 318 -2.49 -13.26 36.37
CA ASP A 318 -1.88 -14.31 37.19
C ASP A 318 -0.40 -14.60 36.79
N GLY A 319 0.13 -13.91 35.79
CA GLY A 319 1.52 -14.05 35.34
C GLY A 319 1.84 -15.34 34.59
N LYS A 320 0.86 -16.15 34.20
CA LYS A 320 1.09 -17.49 33.63
C LYS A 320 1.00 -17.56 32.11
N LYS A 321 0.33 -16.61 31.50
CA LYS A 321 0.07 -16.61 30.05
C LYS A 321 0.56 -15.32 29.40
N LEU A 322 1.05 -15.45 28.19
CA LEU A 322 1.43 -14.35 27.30
C LEU A 322 0.46 -14.33 26.13
N ALA A 323 -0.07 -13.18 25.79
CA ALA A 323 -0.72 -12.96 24.51
C ALA A 323 0.09 -11.95 23.71
N PHE A 324 0.24 -12.16 22.43
CA PHE A 324 1.00 -11.26 21.56
C PHE A 324 0.42 -11.19 20.14
N VAL A 325 0.72 -10.08 19.48
CA VAL A 325 0.37 -9.83 18.07
C VAL A 325 1.64 -9.87 17.25
N SER A 326 1.63 -10.66 16.21
CA SER A 326 2.69 -10.67 15.20
C SER A 326 2.08 -10.74 13.81
N ARG A 327 2.50 -9.84 12.91
CA ARG A 327 2.00 -9.73 11.53
C ARG A 327 0.47 -9.56 11.43
N GLY A 328 -0.14 -8.97 12.45
CA GLY A 328 -1.58 -8.80 12.54
C GLY A 328 -2.35 -10.04 12.99
N GLU A 329 -1.65 -11.11 13.33
CA GLU A 329 -2.23 -12.34 13.87
C GLU A 329 -2.08 -12.40 15.40
N LEU A 330 -3.03 -13.07 16.04
CA LEU A 330 -3.17 -13.16 17.47
C LEU A 330 -2.68 -14.52 18.00
N PHE A 331 -1.78 -14.50 18.97
CA PHE A 331 -1.20 -15.69 19.58
C PHE A 331 -1.30 -15.65 21.09
N VAL A 332 -1.40 -16.84 21.68
CA VAL A 332 -1.32 -17.05 23.13
C VAL A 332 -0.28 -18.13 23.42
N SER A 333 0.53 -17.91 24.45
CA SER A 333 1.49 -18.90 24.94
C SER A 333 1.54 -18.93 26.47
N ASP A 334 2.22 -19.91 27.03
CA ASP A 334 2.76 -19.78 28.38
C ASP A 334 3.88 -18.73 28.39
N VAL A 335 4.23 -18.22 29.56
CA VAL A 335 5.26 -17.19 29.70
C VAL A 335 6.68 -17.72 29.40
N GLU A 336 6.88 -19.03 29.37
CA GLU A 336 8.15 -19.66 29.02
C GLU A 336 8.28 -19.97 27.54
N GLY A 337 7.22 -19.78 26.76
CA GLY A 337 7.20 -20.03 25.30
C GLY A 337 7.24 -21.50 24.90
N LYS A 338 6.91 -22.43 25.81
CA LYS A 338 6.88 -23.87 25.54
C LYS A 338 5.67 -24.30 24.73
N PHE A 339 4.60 -23.54 24.79
CA PHE A 339 3.36 -23.78 24.08
C PHE A 339 2.90 -22.48 23.41
N ILE A 340 2.66 -22.52 22.12
CA ILE A 340 2.16 -21.38 21.34
C ILE A 340 0.93 -21.83 20.55
N GLN A 341 -0.14 -21.08 20.65
CA GLN A 341 -1.38 -21.30 19.88
C GLN A 341 -1.80 -20.01 19.20
N GLN A 342 -2.05 -20.11 17.91
CA GLN A 342 -2.74 -19.04 17.17
C GLN A 342 -4.23 -19.03 17.56
N ILE A 343 -4.77 -17.86 17.87
CA ILE A 343 -6.20 -17.68 18.15
C ILE A 343 -6.90 -17.39 16.83
N ASN A 344 -7.83 -18.27 16.46
CA ASN A 344 -8.66 -18.07 15.28
C ASN A 344 -9.64 -16.92 15.50
N LYS A 345 -9.37 -15.79 14.90
CA LYS A 345 -10.21 -14.59 14.95
C LYS A 345 -11.31 -14.55 13.87
N GLY A 346 -11.45 -15.60 13.07
CA GLY A 346 -12.47 -15.71 12.01
C GLY A 346 -12.02 -15.06 10.71
N ASN A 347 -12.47 -13.88 10.42
CA ASN A 347 -12.09 -13.13 9.21
C ASN A 347 -10.61 -12.73 9.24
N ALA A 348 -9.98 -12.62 8.08
CA ALA A 348 -8.55 -12.33 7.95
C ALA A 348 -8.20 -10.85 8.20
N GLU A 349 -8.79 -10.25 9.22
CA GLU A 349 -8.57 -8.86 9.56
C GLU A 349 -7.34 -8.69 10.47
N ARG A 350 -6.73 -7.50 10.44
CA ARG A 350 -5.50 -7.22 11.16
C ARG A 350 -5.77 -6.82 12.61
N VAL A 351 -5.18 -7.53 13.57
CA VAL A 351 -5.06 -7.13 14.98
C VAL A 351 -3.84 -6.23 15.17
N ALA A 352 -3.93 -5.20 16.02
CA ALA A 352 -2.81 -4.31 16.33
C ALA A 352 -2.45 -4.26 17.81
N GLU A 353 -3.43 -4.34 18.71
CA GLU A 353 -3.20 -4.24 20.17
C GLU A 353 -3.99 -5.31 20.91
N ILE A 354 -3.44 -5.79 22.03
CA ILE A 354 -4.05 -6.86 22.81
C ILE A 354 -3.86 -6.64 24.31
N LYS A 355 -4.89 -6.99 25.10
CA LYS A 355 -4.85 -6.97 26.56
C LYS A 355 -5.62 -8.17 27.13
N TRP A 356 -5.08 -8.81 28.17
CA TRP A 356 -5.80 -9.79 28.98
C TRP A 356 -6.83 -9.10 29.87
N MET A 357 -8.02 -9.65 29.95
CA MET A 357 -9.02 -9.24 30.94
C MET A 357 -8.74 -9.86 32.30
N SER A 358 -9.48 -9.43 33.35
CA SER A 358 -9.28 -9.86 34.74
C SER A 358 -9.54 -11.35 34.98
N ASP A 359 -10.26 -12.02 34.09
CA ASP A 359 -10.58 -13.46 34.18
C ASP A 359 -9.42 -14.37 33.74
N ASN A 360 -8.31 -13.79 33.18
CA ASN A 360 -7.18 -14.52 32.63
C ASN A 360 -7.54 -15.53 31.51
N LYS A 361 -8.69 -15.34 30.88
CA LYS A 361 -9.26 -16.21 29.82
C LYS A 361 -9.69 -15.43 28.60
N THR A 362 -10.13 -14.20 28.78
CA THR A 362 -10.65 -13.34 27.73
C THR A 362 -9.62 -12.29 27.34
N LEU A 363 -9.46 -12.09 26.04
CA LEU A 363 -8.63 -11.09 25.44
C LEU A 363 -9.51 -9.92 24.96
N LEU A 364 -9.10 -8.70 25.25
CA LEU A 364 -9.58 -7.47 24.65
C LEU A 364 -8.54 -7.03 23.61
N PHE A 365 -8.95 -6.78 22.39
CA PHE A 365 -8.05 -6.39 21.31
C PHE A 365 -8.73 -5.41 20.36
N ASN A 366 -7.95 -4.74 19.52
CA ASN A 366 -8.48 -4.01 18.40
C ASN A 366 -8.16 -4.75 17.09
N GLU A 367 -9.12 -4.74 16.20
CA GLU A 367 -9.04 -5.39 14.90
C GLU A 367 -9.68 -4.49 13.84
N THR A 368 -9.17 -4.55 12.61
CA THR A 368 -9.78 -3.86 11.49
C THR A 368 -11.14 -4.49 11.17
N SER A 369 -12.21 -3.74 11.30
CA SER A 369 -13.56 -4.19 10.94
C SER A 369 -13.79 -4.11 9.42
N ALA A 370 -14.88 -4.70 8.93
CA ALA A 370 -15.22 -4.78 7.51
C ALA A 370 -15.27 -3.41 6.78
N ASP A 371 -15.50 -2.33 7.52
CA ASP A 371 -15.49 -0.95 7.01
C ASP A 371 -14.11 -0.27 7.09
N GLY A 372 -13.06 -1.02 7.44
CA GLY A 372 -11.66 -0.58 7.45
C GLY A 372 -11.23 0.24 8.67
N TYR A 373 -12.06 0.30 9.74
CA TYR A 373 -11.71 0.99 10.97
C TYR A 373 -11.30 -0.01 12.06
N TYR A 374 -10.34 0.37 12.90
CA TYR A 374 -10.03 -0.38 14.10
C TYR A 374 -11.17 -0.26 15.11
N ASN A 375 -11.82 -1.38 15.38
CA ASN A 375 -12.83 -1.50 16.42
C ASN A 375 -12.32 -2.41 17.54
N LEU A 376 -12.97 -2.32 18.73
CA LEU A 376 -12.63 -3.15 19.87
C LEU A 376 -13.42 -4.46 19.80
N PHE A 377 -12.74 -5.56 20.13
CA PHE A 377 -13.28 -6.91 20.14
C PHE A 377 -12.87 -7.65 21.42
N THR A 378 -13.60 -8.69 21.75
CA THR A 378 -13.20 -9.68 22.76
C THR A 378 -13.27 -11.08 22.20
N ILE A 379 -12.38 -11.96 22.68
CA ILE A 379 -12.38 -13.39 22.35
C ILE A 379 -11.90 -14.19 23.57
N ARG A 380 -12.42 -15.38 23.76
CA ARG A 380 -11.89 -16.32 24.76
C ARG A 380 -10.71 -17.06 24.17
N ALA A 381 -9.59 -17.04 24.90
CA ALA A 381 -8.35 -17.71 24.52
C ALA A 381 -8.34 -19.21 24.85
N ASP A 382 -9.28 -19.68 25.68
CA ASP A 382 -9.37 -21.07 26.17
C ASP A 382 -10.45 -21.91 25.46
N SER A 383 -11.02 -21.39 24.38
CA SER A 383 -12.07 -22.09 23.61
C SER A 383 -12.08 -21.66 22.15
N ASN A 384 -12.66 -22.49 21.28
CA ASN A 384 -12.93 -22.14 19.88
C ASN A 384 -14.11 -21.17 19.77
N SER A 385 -13.99 -19.99 20.35
CA SER A 385 -15.03 -18.96 20.29
C SER A 385 -14.79 -18.02 19.11
N THR A 386 -15.85 -17.39 18.64
CA THR A 386 -15.78 -16.30 17.66
C THR A 386 -15.55 -14.97 18.34
N PRO A 387 -14.82 -14.03 17.73
CA PRO A 387 -14.68 -12.68 18.25
C PRO A 387 -16.03 -11.98 18.40
N LYS A 388 -16.19 -11.26 19.48
CA LYS A 388 -17.35 -10.38 19.70
C LYS A 388 -16.92 -8.94 19.55
N GLN A 389 -17.48 -8.24 18.58
CA GLN A 389 -17.26 -6.81 18.37
C GLN A 389 -17.97 -5.99 19.45
N LEU A 390 -17.26 -5.04 20.05
CA LEU A 390 -17.74 -4.16 21.12
C LEU A 390 -18.07 -2.75 20.63
N THR A 391 -17.32 -2.26 19.66
CA THR A 391 -17.53 -0.92 19.07
C THR A 391 -17.83 -1.04 17.59
N HIS A 392 -18.69 -0.16 17.08
CA HIS A 392 -19.13 -0.13 15.68
C HIS A 392 -18.91 1.27 15.07
N ASP A 393 -17.89 1.95 15.56
CA ASP A 393 -17.60 3.31 15.16
C ASP A 393 -16.89 3.35 13.80
N LYS A 394 -17.21 4.32 12.97
CA LYS A 394 -16.38 4.69 11.81
C LYS A 394 -15.17 5.53 12.25
N ARG A 395 -14.47 5.05 13.27
CA ARG A 395 -13.33 5.68 13.92
C ARG A 395 -12.32 4.61 14.32
N ASN A 396 -11.04 4.97 14.33
CA ASN A 396 -9.99 4.05 14.79
C ASN A 396 -9.90 4.08 16.32
N ASN A 397 -10.29 2.98 16.95
CA ASN A 397 -10.17 2.76 18.39
C ASN A 397 -8.83 2.08 18.70
N ARG A 398 -7.94 2.75 19.43
CA ARG A 398 -6.54 2.34 19.64
C ARG A 398 -5.97 2.85 20.96
N SER A 399 -4.75 2.48 21.28
CA SER A 399 -4.05 2.85 22.53
C SER A 399 -4.80 2.38 23.78
N ILE A 400 -5.08 1.08 23.82
CA ILE A 400 -5.84 0.43 24.90
C ILE A 400 -4.96 0.33 26.15
N ILE A 401 -5.39 0.95 27.25
CA ILE A 401 -4.71 0.88 28.55
C ILE A 401 -5.70 0.43 29.62
N LEU A 402 -5.34 -0.63 30.33
CA LEU A 402 -6.15 -1.16 31.43
C LEU A 402 -5.81 -0.50 32.78
N ASN A 403 -6.79 -0.40 33.67
CA ASN A 403 -6.52 -0.15 35.08
C ASN A 403 -5.85 -1.38 35.74
N LYS A 404 -5.22 -1.20 36.90
CA LYS A 404 -4.51 -2.26 37.63
C LYS A 404 -5.38 -3.52 37.90
N LYS A 405 -6.68 -3.33 38.15
CA LYS A 405 -7.63 -4.42 38.39
C LYS A 405 -8.14 -5.05 37.10
N ARG A 406 -7.80 -4.54 35.94
CA ARG A 406 -8.29 -4.99 34.63
C ARG A 406 -9.82 -5.01 34.51
N THR A 407 -10.49 -4.07 35.18
CA THR A 407 -11.94 -3.90 35.15
C THR A 407 -12.41 -2.77 34.27
N GLN A 408 -11.49 -1.89 33.88
CA GLN A 408 -11.74 -0.76 33.01
C GLN A 408 -10.59 -0.56 32.04
N ALA A 409 -10.91 -0.07 30.86
CA ALA A 409 -9.95 0.31 29.85
C ALA A 409 -10.20 1.76 29.40
N VAL A 410 -9.14 2.50 29.16
CA VAL A 410 -9.21 3.76 28.40
C VAL A 410 -8.62 3.54 27.02
N TYR A 411 -9.18 4.21 26.03
CA TYR A 411 -8.69 4.14 24.65
C TYR A 411 -8.95 5.44 23.90
N LEU A 412 -8.19 5.64 22.82
CA LEU A 412 -8.41 6.73 21.87
C LEU A 412 -9.43 6.31 20.83
N SER A 413 -10.43 7.14 20.57
CA SER A 413 -11.37 7.00 19.47
C SER A 413 -11.17 8.14 18.48
N GLY A 414 -10.71 7.80 17.27
CA GLY A 414 -10.29 8.78 16.29
C GLY A 414 -9.07 9.59 16.74
N ARG A 415 -9.12 10.91 16.53
CA ARG A 415 -8.07 11.86 16.90
C ARG A 415 -8.47 12.87 17.96
N ASP A 416 -9.68 12.80 18.44
CA ASP A 416 -10.30 13.84 19.23
C ASP A 416 -11.01 13.33 20.50
N GLU A 417 -11.13 12.02 20.72
CA GLU A 417 -11.82 11.49 21.87
C GLU A 417 -10.97 10.50 22.67
N VAL A 418 -11.01 10.64 24.01
CA VAL A 418 -10.63 9.59 24.95
C VAL A 418 -11.90 8.99 25.53
N ARG A 419 -12.00 7.68 25.49
CA ARG A 419 -13.15 6.93 25.98
C ARG A 419 -12.75 5.97 27.10
N LEU A 420 -13.66 5.78 28.05
CA LEU A 420 -13.56 4.80 29.13
C LEU A 420 -14.52 3.65 28.83
N LEU A 421 -14.00 2.43 28.76
CA LEU A 421 -14.75 1.18 28.63
C LEU A 421 -14.80 0.48 29.98
N ASP A 422 -15.99 0.23 30.48
CA ASP A 422 -16.23 -0.67 31.63
C ASP A 422 -16.23 -2.11 31.11
N LEU A 423 -15.29 -2.92 31.60
CA LEU A 423 -15.08 -4.30 31.11
C LEU A 423 -16.06 -5.32 31.72
N LYS A 424 -16.87 -4.92 32.69
CA LYS A 424 -17.95 -5.77 33.24
C LYS A 424 -19.23 -5.58 32.42
N THR A 425 -19.58 -4.34 32.12
CA THR A 425 -20.80 -4.00 31.38
C THR A 425 -20.60 -3.91 29.89
N MET A 426 -19.33 -3.82 29.42
CA MET A 426 -18.95 -3.56 28.05
C MET A 426 -19.51 -2.22 27.51
N GLN A 427 -19.78 -1.29 28.40
CA GLN A 427 -20.27 0.05 28.04
C GLN A 427 -19.13 1.03 27.95
N SER A 428 -19.12 1.82 26.87
CA SER A 428 -18.11 2.87 26.63
C SER A 428 -18.73 4.25 26.80
N LYS A 429 -18.00 5.16 27.46
CA LYS A 429 -18.37 6.57 27.57
C LYS A 429 -17.18 7.47 27.18
N MET A 430 -17.46 8.56 26.50
CA MET A 430 -16.49 9.60 26.22
C MET A 430 -16.17 10.35 27.53
N ILE A 431 -14.86 10.56 27.81
CA ILE A 431 -14.40 11.29 29.00
C ILE A 431 -13.63 12.54 28.66
N VAL A 432 -12.98 12.59 27.49
CA VAL A 432 -12.30 13.79 26.98
C VAL A 432 -12.61 13.93 25.49
N LYS A 433 -12.89 15.18 25.08
CA LYS A 433 -12.96 15.55 23.66
C LYS A 433 -12.11 16.77 23.45
N ASP A 434 -11.03 16.59 22.68
CA ASP A 434 -10.12 17.67 22.28
C ASP A 434 -9.26 17.20 21.12
N GLU A 435 -8.63 18.09 20.39
CA GLU A 435 -7.69 17.73 19.32
C GLU A 435 -6.44 17.05 19.91
N ILE A 436 -6.27 15.75 19.65
CA ILE A 436 -5.20 14.93 20.21
C ILE A 436 -4.14 14.71 19.13
N TRP A 437 -3.05 15.48 19.23
CA TRP A 437 -1.90 15.38 18.34
C TRP A 437 -0.94 14.28 18.82
N ALA A 438 -1.04 13.07 18.23
CA ALA A 438 -0.01 12.05 18.39
C ALA A 438 -0.03 11.07 17.22
N PHE A 439 1.13 10.83 16.62
CA PHE A 439 1.36 9.72 15.71
C PHE A 439 1.48 8.37 16.44
N LYS A 440 1.84 8.39 17.71
CA LYS A 440 1.89 7.24 18.63
C LYS A 440 1.16 7.57 19.92
N ALA A 441 0.66 6.53 20.59
CA ALA A 441 -0.16 6.56 21.79
C ALA A 441 0.02 7.79 22.69
N ALA A 442 -1.02 8.59 22.80
CA ALA A 442 -1.04 9.76 23.68
C ALA A 442 -1.35 9.40 25.14
N ILE A 443 -1.86 8.20 25.43
CA ILE A 443 -2.18 7.75 26.78
C ILE A 443 -1.02 6.92 27.28
N ARG A 444 -0.37 7.34 28.38
CA ARG A 444 0.82 6.66 28.91
C ARG A 444 0.60 5.89 30.22
N ALA A 445 -0.44 6.17 30.97
CA ALA A 445 -0.71 5.47 32.22
C ALA A 445 -2.16 5.58 32.70
N PHE A 446 -2.60 4.57 33.43
CA PHE A 446 -3.84 4.54 34.18
C PHE A 446 -3.50 4.37 35.67
N LEU A 447 -3.72 5.38 36.48
CA LEU A 447 -3.40 5.33 37.91
C LEU A 447 -4.62 4.90 38.76
N PRO A 448 -4.42 4.14 39.84
CA PRO A 448 -5.52 3.50 40.59
C PRO A 448 -6.50 4.44 41.27
N THR A 449 -6.08 5.65 41.61
CA THR A 449 -6.86 6.64 42.40
C THR A 449 -7.17 7.92 41.65
N MET A 450 -6.55 8.08 40.45
CA MET A 450 -6.69 9.27 39.66
C MET A 450 -6.44 8.89 38.20
N ILE A 451 -7.41 9.13 37.32
CA ILE A 451 -7.16 8.99 35.89
C ILE A 451 -6.31 10.20 35.49
N MET A 452 -5.00 10.00 35.47
CA MET A 452 -4.06 11.01 35.03
C MET A 452 -3.63 10.70 33.62
N PHE A 453 -4.12 11.49 32.68
CA PHE A 453 -3.71 11.41 31.29
C PHE A 453 -2.60 12.41 31.03
N TYR A 454 -1.50 11.94 30.44
CA TYR A 454 -0.59 12.84 29.71
C TYR A 454 -1.07 12.87 28.28
N LEU A 455 -1.84 13.88 27.92
CA LEU A 455 -2.27 14.12 26.56
C LEU A 455 -1.33 15.13 25.92
N LEU A 456 -0.81 14.83 24.75
CA LEU A 456 -0.18 15.81 23.89
C LEU A 456 -1.29 16.58 23.16
N LEU A 457 -1.78 17.63 23.75
CA LEU A 457 -2.74 18.53 23.14
C LEU A 457 -1.97 19.64 22.42
N LYS A 458 -2.21 19.81 21.11
CA LYS A 458 -1.60 20.86 20.27
C LYS A 458 -0.08 21.01 20.45
N GLY A 459 0.64 19.89 20.53
CA GLY A 459 2.10 19.89 20.68
C GLY A 459 2.60 20.29 22.08
N ILE A 460 1.73 20.57 23.04
CA ILE A 460 2.08 20.94 24.42
C ILE A 460 1.69 19.78 25.34
N LEU A 461 2.63 19.33 26.16
CA LEU A 461 2.38 18.33 27.20
C LEU A 461 1.51 18.97 28.29
N LYS A 462 0.21 18.74 28.27
CA LYS A 462 -0.69 19.12 29.35
C LYS A 462 -0.95 17.95 30.28
N LYS A 463 -0.67 18.17 31.56
CA LYS A 463 -1.07 17.26 32.65
C LYS A 463 -2.53 17.53 32.97
N THR A 464 -3.43 16.65 32.56
CA THR A 464 -4.84 16.77 32.89
C THR A 464 -5.20 15.68 33.90
N SER A 465 -5.51 16.07 35.13
CA SER A 465 -6.06 15.18 36.16
C SER A 465 -7.59 15.26 36.08
N LEU A 466 -8.20 14.14 35.78
CA LEU A 466 -9.66 14.01 35.81
C LEU A 466 -10.05 13.12 37.00
N PHE A 467 -10.78 13.69 37.95
CA PHE A 467 -11.38 12.92 39.03
C PHE A 467 -12.66 12.26 38.49
N ILE A 468 -12.71 10.93 38.46
CA ILE A 468 -13.96 10.20 38.22
C ILE A 468 -14.38 9.62 39.57
N THR A 469 -15.38 10.20 40.17
CA THR A 469 -16.07 9.65 41.34
C THR A 469 -16.92 8.45 40.92
#